data_e961f65e460c53c27508d83bba939eaa
#
_entry.id   e961f65e460c53c27508d83bba939eaa
#
_cell.length_a   1.000
_cell.length_b   1.000
_cell.length_c   1.000
_cell.angle_alpha   90.00
_cell.angle_beta   90.00
_cell.angle_gamma   90.00
#
_symmetry.space_group_name_H-M   'P 1'
#
loop_
_entity.id
_entity.type
_entity.pdbx_description
1 polymer ?
#
loop_
_entity_poly.entity_id
_entity_poly.type
_entity_poly.pdbx_seq_one_letter_code
_entity_poly.pdbx_strand_id
1 'polypeptide(L)'
;DLLEATGMDVPVTMDDWYQMLKSMKNNGVEYPLIIDGDNYWKSRNTFSNAYGISGSDYYIKEDNKTIAFGPYEDAYYDYLSTLSKWYAEGLINPDFMNQDEQQTWSMIADGVGACTPNHLYGYNAYYYMPVESRDPSKAMVAADFPVLKKDDKLRLMVTNRSLDFKKSITVDTKYPLACVLLLDSLYDEDLESMFSTGTEGVGYTMKDGYAMLNTITAETTPEERRGFRIYHLESESDSDLDYIMKAKYCFGVQPDCIRLGVKQGYEGILGEWKLNYTSDESDTIARYDTDLKTSRDERMLKFITGQEKLTKSSFDAYRKKMKDLKMEELIAIRQAAYDRYLKR
;
A
#
# COMPACT_ATOMS: atom_id res chain seq x y z
N ASP A 1 -18.48 15.14 5.60
CA ASP A 1 -19.14 15.64 6.82
C ASP A 1 -18.29 15.42 8.09
N LEU A 2 -17.68 14.22 8.30
CA LEU A 2 -16.84 14.01 9.50
C LEU A 2 -15.62 14.93 9.54
N LEU A 3 -14.94 15.16 8.41
CA LEU A 3 -13.83 16.12 8.34
C LEU A 3 -14.34 17.54 8.55
N GLU A 4 -15.41 17.93 7.88
CA GLU A 4 -16.04 19.24 8.04
C GLU A 4 -16.45 19.52 9.49
N ALA A 5 -16.98 18.51 10.19
CA ALA A 5 -17.36 18.63 11.59
C ALA A 5 -16.17 18.92 12.52
N THR A 6 -14.94 18.63 12.11
CA THR A 6 -13.73 19.01 12.85
C THR A 6 -13.37 20.48 12.70
N GLY A 7 -13.86 21.15 11.65
CA GLY A 7 -13.46 22.51 11.26
C GLY A 7 -12.01 22.60 10.74
N MET A 8 -11.40 21.46 10.40
CA MET A 8 -10.01 21.38 9.93
C MET A 8 -9.96 21.10 8.43
N ASP A 9 -8.88 21.53 7.80
CA ASP A 9 -8.51 21.13 6.45
C ASP A 9 -7.99 19.68 6.42
N VAL A 10 -7.81 19.14 5.20
CA VAL A 10 -7.14 17.85 5.00
C VAL A 10 -5.75 17.87 5.64
N PRO A 11 -5.40 16.89 6.50
CA PRO A 11 -4.18 16.93 7.27
C PRO A 11 -2.93 16.76 6.37
N VAL A 12 -1.88 17.52 6.68
CA VAL A 12 -0.59 17.49 5.96
C VAL A 12 0.53 16.94 6.82
N THR A 13 0.55 17.32 8.12
CA THR A 13 1.60 16.86 9.04
C THR A 13 1.09 15.77 9.97
N MET A 14 2.02 15.06 10.61
CA MET A 14 1.68 14.09 11.67
C MET A 14 0.93 14.74 12.83
N ASP A 15 1.18 16.02 13.11
CA ASP A 15 0.43 16.75 14.15
C ASP A 15 -0.99 17.11 13.67
N ASP A 16 -1.16 17.54 12.41
CA ASP A 16 -2.49 17.76 11.83
C ASP A 16 -3.34 16.48 11.89
N TRP A 17 -2.74 15.34 11.53
CA TRP A 17 -3.39 14.02 11.66
C TRP A 17 -3.82 13.75 13.10
N TYR A 18 -2.93 13.97 14.05
CA TYR A 18 -3.24 13.77 15.47
C TYR A 18 -4.39 14.65 15.93
N GLN A 19 -4.37 15.96 15.61
CA GLN A 19 -5.42 16.89 16.01
C GLN A 19 -6.77 16.52 15.36
N MET A 20 -6.78 16.18 14.07
CA MET A 20 -7.96 15.75 13.35
C MET A 20 -8.57 14.48 13.97
N LEU A 21 -7.75 13.43 14.20
CA LEU A 21 -8.22 12.20 14.81
C LEU A 21 -8.80 12.44 16.22
N LYS A 22 -8.18 13.29 17.03
CA LYS A 22 -8.72 13.68 18.34
C LYS A 22 -10.03 14.43 18.22
N SER A 23 -10.15 15.36 17.29
CA SER A 23 -11.40 16.09 17.06
C SER A 23 -12.52 15.13 16.64
N MET A 24 -12.26 14.22 15.70
CA MET A 24 -13.24 13.20 15.29
C MET A 24 -13.68 12.32 16.48
N LYS A 25 -12.75 11.87 17.33
CA LYS A 25 -13.08 11.11 18.53
C LYS A 25 -13.96 11.90 19.49
N ASN A 26 -13.64 13.17 19.72
CA ASN A 26 -14.43 14.05 20.59
C ASN A 26 -15.83 14.31 20.00
N ASN A 27 -16.00 14.25 18.70
CA ASN A 27 -17.28 14.34 17.99
C ASN A 27 -18.02 12.99 17.89
N GLY A 28 -17.57 11.96 18.59
CA GLY A 28 -18.28 10.68 18.76
C GLY A 28 -17.86 9.55 17.82
N VAL A 29 -16.82 9.72 16.98
CA VAL A 29 -16.24 8.61 16.22
C VAL A 29 -15.50 7.68 17.18
N GLU A 30 -15.85 6.40 17.20
CA GLU A 30 -15.33 5.46 18.19
C GLU A 30 -13.82 5.20 18.01
N TYR A 31 -13.40 4.91 16.79
CA TYR A 31 -11.99 4.72 16.42
C TYR A 31 -11.67 5.51 15.15
N PRO A 32 -11.24 6.77 15.23
CA PRO A 32 -11.09 7.63 14.06
C PRO A 32 -10.17 7.07 12.98
N LEU A 33 -9.12 6.34 13.34
CA LEU A 33 -8.20 5.69 12.41
C LEU A 33 -8.38 4.17 12.45
N ILE A 34 -8.86 3.59 11.36
CA ILE A 34 -8.97 2.15 11.18
C ILE A 34 -7.77 1.65 10.38
N ILE A 35 -7.03 0.72 10.96
CA ILE A 35 -5.98 -0.04 10.28
C ILE A 35 -6.30 -1.52 10.40
N ASP A 36 -5.77 -2.36 9.51
CA ASP A 36 -6.05 -3.79 9.47
C ASP A 36 -4.79 -4.64 9.33
N GLY A 37 -4.91 -5.93 9.67
CA GLY A 37 -3.83 -6.89 9.62
C GLY A 37 -3.37 -7.19 8.20
N ASP A 38 -4.30 -7.26 7.24
CA ASP A 38 -3.99 -7.58 5.84
C ASP A 38 -3.23 -6.46 5.16
N ASN A 39 -3.61 -5.20 5.41
CA ASN A 39 -2.96 -4.02 4.88
C ASN A 39 -1.94 -3.40 5.85
N TYR A 40 -1.61 -4.10 6.91
CA TYR A 40 -0.73 -3.63 7.97
C TYR A 40 0.63 -3.11 7.44
N TRP A 41 1.17 -3.73 6.39
CA TRP A 41 2.37 -3.27 5.72
C TRP A 41 2.20 -1.91 5.06
N LYS A 42 1.06 -1.68 4.40
CA LYS A 42 0.71 -0.41 3.75
C LYS A 42 0.48 0.67 4.80
N SER A 43 -0.28 0.36 5.84
CA SER A 43 -0.56 1.28 6.96
C SER A 43 0.72 1.72 7.66
N ARG A 44 1.66 0.81 7.89
CA ARG A 44 2.95 1.12 8.49
C ARG A 44 3.77 2.07 7.63
N ASN A 45 3.82 1.84 6.33
CA ASN A 45 4.58 2.70 5.43
C ASN A 45 3.96 4.09 5.31
N THR A 46 2.64 4.21 5.35
CA THR A 46 1.94 5.49 5.23
C THR A 46 2.42 6.50 6.27
N PHE A 47 2.49 6.14 7.52
CA PHE A 47 2.94 7.04 8.58
C PHE A 47 4.45 7.03 8.78
N SER A 48 5.14 5.92 8.52
CA SER A 48 6.59 5.83 8.65
C SER A 48 7.34 6.68 7.62
N ASN A 49 6.71 6.94 6.48
CA ASN A 49 7.24 7.83 5.45
C ASN A 49 7.57 9.23 6.00
N ALA A 50 6.76 9.76 6.92
CA ALA A 50 7.01 11.03 7.58
C ALA A 50 8.36 11.04 8.33
N TYR A 51 8.77 9.90 8.84
CA TYR A 51 10.03 9.72 9.58
C TYR A 51 11.23 9.36 8.67
N GLY A 52 11.00 9.29 7.37
CA GLY A 52 12.05 9.00 6.37
C GLY A 52 12.55 7.56 6.38
N ILE A 53 11.71 6.61 6.81
CA ILE A 53 12.05 5.19 6.90
C ILE A 53 10.96 4.30 6.30
N SER A 54 11.31 3.06 5.96
CA SER A 54 10.31 2.00 5.84
C SER A 54 9.88 1.54 7.23
N GLY A 55 8.58 1.50 7.50
CA GLY A 55 8.04 1.02 8.77
C GLY A 55 8.10 -0.50 8.92
N SER A 56 8.37 -1.21 7.85
CA SER A 56 8.18 -2.66 7.80
C SER A 56 9.37 -3.46 7.25
N ASP A 57 10.17 -2.92 6.37
CA ASP A 57 11.13 -3.72 5.62
C ASP A 57 12.42 -2.98 5.28
N TYR A 58 13.22 -3.61 4.44
CA TYR A 58 14.42 -2.99 3.87
C TYR A 58 14.01 -1.89 2.89
N TYR A 59 14.87 -0.88 2.78
CA TYR A 59 14.66 0.22 1.83
C TYR A 59 16.01 0.80 1.41
N ILE A 60 16.02 1.51 0.30
CA ILE A 60 17.18 2.26 -0.17
C ILE A 60 17.10 3.66 0.41
N LYS A 61 18.15 4.10 1.09
CA LYS A 61 18.23 5.44 1.67
C LYS A 61 18.24 6.53 0.57
N GLU A 62 18.03 7.78 0.96
CA GLU A 62 17.98 8.94 0.06
C GLU A 62 19.27 9.15 -0.77
N ASP A 63 20.38 8.54 -0.36
CA ASP A 63 21.62 8.55 -1.13
C ASP A 63 21.56 7.67 -2.40
N ASN A 64 20.48 6.91 -2.60
CA ASN A 64 20.28 5.94 -3.66
C ASN A 64 21.39 4.88 -3.77
N LYS A 65 22.05 4.58 -2.67
CA LYS A 65 23.20 3.66 -2.61
C LYS A 65 23.14 2.70 -1.44
N THR A 66 22.63 3.14 -0.30
CA THR A 66 22.68 2.39 0.95
C THR A 66 21.36 1.70 1.22
N ILE A 67 21.41 0.39 1.43
CA ILE A 67 20.26 -0.40 1.93
C ILE A 67 20.24 -0.37 3.44
N ALA A 68 19.09 -0.10 4.02
CA ALA A 68 18.83 -0.14 5.45
C ALA A 68 17.61 -0.99 5.78
N PHE A 69 17.51 -1.43 7.02
CA PHE A 69 16.31 -2.05 7.59
C PHE A 69 15.58 -1.01 8.44
N GLY A 70 14.48 -0.49 7.94
CA GLY A 70 13.78 0.64 8.56
C GLY A 70 13.42 0.41 10.03
N PRO A 71 12.93 -0.78 10.42
CA PRO A 71 12.65 -1.09 11.82
C PRO A 71 13.85 -1.07 12.77
N TYR A 72 15.06 -0.95 12.25
CA TYR A 72 16.30 -0.81 13.05
C TYR A 72 16.78 0.64 13.20
N GLU A 73 16.28 1.57 12.37
CA GLU A 73 16.69 2.98 12.38
C GLU A 73 16.24 3.71 13.66
N ASP A 74 16.96 4.77 14.05
CA ASP A 74 16.60 5.56 15.24
C ASP A 74 15.20 6.19 15.11
N ALA A 75 14.85 6.65 13.91
CA ALA A 75 13.54 7.22 13.61
C ALA A 75 12.37 6.24 13.83
N TYR A 76 12.63 4.94 13.86
CA TYR A 76 11.62 3.93 14.17
C TYR A 76 11.11 4.03 15.60
N TYR A 77 11.93 4.44 16.55
CA TYR A 77 11.50 4.73 17.92
C TYR A 77 10.45 5.84 17.97
N ASP A 78 10.68 6.92 17.24
CA ASP A 78 9.78 8.08 17.21
C ASP A 78 8.45 7.71 16.51
N TYR A 79 8.53 6.96 15.42
CA TYR A 79 7.37 6.40 14.73
C TYR A 79 6.52 5.52 15.66
N LEU A 80 7.13 4.56 16.36
CA LEU A 80 6.43 3.69 17.31
C LEU A 80 5.87 4.47 18.50
N SER A 81 6.56 5.51 18.95
CA SER A 81 6.09 6.37 20.02
C SER A 81 4.80 7.08 19.66
N THR A 82 4.71 7.53 18.39
CA THR A 82 3.49 8.16 17.86
C THR A 82 2.34 7.17 17.78
N LEU A 83 2.55 5.99 17.23
CA LEU A 83 1.49 4.97 17.10
C LEU A 83 1.05 4.46 18.50
N SER A 84 1.99 4.25 19.42
CA SER A 84 1.67 3.86 20.79
C SER A 84 0.83 4.91 21.53
N LYS A 85 1.14 6.20 21.33
CA LYS A 85 0.34 7.29 21.85
C LYS A 85 -1.07 7.29 21.26
N TRP A 86 -1.20 7.18 19.93
CA TRP A 86 -2.50 7.17 19.25
C TRP A 86 -3.35 5.97 19.68
N TYR A 87 -2.73 4.79 19.81
CA TYR A 87 -3.41 3.61 20.31
C TYR A 87 -3.90 3.78 21.76
N ALA A 88 -3.03 4.27 22.67
CA ALA A 88 -3.38 4.49 24.07
C ALA A 88 -4.50 5.53 24.24
N GLU A 89 -4.61 6.49 23.35
CA GLU A 89 -5.69 7.48 23.33
C GLU A 89 -6.98 6.96 22.64
N GLY A 90 -6.98 5.72 22.16
CA GLY A 90 -8.11 5.10 21.47
C GLY A 90 -8.40 5.72 20.11
N LEU A 91 -7.40 6.27 19.43
CA LEU A 91 -7.51 6.83 18.09
C LEU A 91 -7.41 5.74 17.02
N ILE A 92 -6.84 4.58 17.35
CA ILE A 92 -6.68 3.40 16.48
C ILE A 92 -7.59 2.29 17.02
N ASN A 93 -8.23 1.53 16.11
CA ASN A 93 -9.04 0.36 16.46
C ASN A 93 -8.21 -0.68 17.23
N PRO A 94 -8.74 -1.23 18.35
CA PRO A 94 -7.93 -2.05 19.28
C PRO A 94 -7.53 -3.41 18.71
N ASP A 95 -8.34 -4.01 17.86
CA ASP A 95 -8.13 -5.36 17.31
C ASP A 95 -7.61 -5.34 15.86
N PHE A 96 -6.82 -4.32 15.53
CA PHE A 96 -6.36 -4.08 14.15
C PHE A 96 -5.59 -5.25 13.53
N MET A 97 -4.93 -6.08 14.33
CA MET A 97 -4.14 -7.21 13.82
C MET A 97 -4.99 -8.39 13.33
N ASN A 98 -6.21 -8.53 13.83
CA ASN A 98 -7.12 -9.61 13.46
C ASN A 98 -8.18 -9.16 12.44
N GLN A 99 -8.17 -7.88 12.08
CA GLN A 99 -9.14 -7.28 11.17
C GLN A 99 -8.66 -7.41 9.72
N ASP A 100 -9.59 -7.79 8.85
CA ASP A 100 -9.37 -7.81 7.40
C ASP A 100 -9.81 -6.51 6.72
N GLU A 101 -9.52 -6.41 5.42
CA GLU A 101 -9.88 -5.23 4.64
C GLU A 101 -11.39 -5.00 4.54
N GLN A 102 -12.19 -6.04 4.40
CA GLN A 102 -13.65 -5.92 4.33
C GLN A 102 -14.22 -5.39 5.63
N GLN A 103 -13.75 -5.87 6.77
CA GLN A 103 -14.14 -5.39 8.10
C GLN A 103 -13.75 -3.91 8.28
N THR A 104 -12.57 -3.51 7.80
CA THR A 104 -12.13 -2.10 7.80
C THR A 104 -13.15 -1.20 7.11
N TRP A 105 -13.54 -1.55 5.90
CA TRP A 105 -14.51 -0.76 5.14
C TRP A 105 -15.91 -0.79 5.77
N SER A 106 -16.30 -1.90 6.39
CA SER A 106 -17.57 -1.98 7.13
C SER A 106 -17.59 -1.02 8.33
N MET A 107 -16.51 -0.95 9.11
CA MET A 107 -16.40 -0.01 10.23
C MET A 107 -16.47 1.46 9.78
N ILE A 108 -15.90 1.78 8.62
CA ILE A 108 -16.02 3.13 8.02
C ILE A 108 -17.49 3.40 7.61
N ALA A 109 -18.14 2.43 6.94
CA ALA A 109 -19.53 2.54 6.49
C ALA A 109 -20.50 2.75 7.64
N ASP A 110 -20.27 2.07 8.77
CA ASP A 110 -21.07 2.13 9.99
C ASP A 110 -20.79 3.37 10.86
N GLY A 111 -19.78 4.19 10.48
CA GLY A 111 -19.39 5.39 11.23
C GLY A 111 -18.59 5.11 12.51
N VAL A 112 -18.16 3.86 12.71
CA VAL A 112 -17.25 3.47 13.81
C VAL A 112 -15.85 4.04 13.58
N GLY A 113 -15.42 4.10 12.32
CA GLY A 113 -14.18 4.71 11.84
C GLY A 113 -14.42 5.89 10.92
N ALA A 114 -13.36 6.67 10.66
CA ALA A 114 -13.41 7.82 9.77
C ALA A 114 -12.29 7.81 8.70
N CYS A 115 -11.12 7.30 9.04
CA CYS A 115 -9.93 7.32 8.19
C CYS A 115 -9.32 5.92 8.08
N THR A 116 -8.78 5.60 6.91
CA THR A 116 -8.00 4.36 6.72
C THR A 116 -6.90 4.58 5.66
N PRO A 117 -5.66 4.16 5.92
CA PRO A 117 -4.60 4.10 4.92
C PRO A 117 -4.71 2.81 4.12
N ASN A 118 -5.65 2.73 3.21
CA ASN A 118 -5.92 1.53 2.42
C ASN A 118 -5.66 1.73 0.93
N HIS A 119 -5.75 0.67 0.13
CA HIS A 119 -5.53 0.77 -1.30
C HIS A 119 -6.84 0.98 -2.08
N LEU A 120 -6.69 1.53 -3.29
CA LEU A 120 -7.83 1.98 -4.11
C LEU A 120 -8.75 0.84 -4.58
N TYR A 121 -8.23 -0.39 -4.68
CA TYR A 121 -9.05 -1.53 -5.08
C TYR A 121 -10.09 -1.88 -4.02
N GLY A 122 -9.68 -2.00 -2.77
CA GLY A 122 -10.59 -2.28 -1.66
C GLY A 122 -11.63 -1.17 -1.45
N TYR A 123 -11.23 0.09 -1.61
CA TYR A 123 -12.18 1.20 -1.59
C TYR A 123 -13.32 1.00 -2.59
N ASN A 124 -13.03 0.69 -3.86
CA ASN A 124 -14.07 0.49 -4.86
C ASN A 124 -15.00 -0.68 -4.52
N ALA A 125 -14.42 -1.83 -4.17
CA ALA A 125 -15.16 -3.07 -3.97
C ALA A 125 -16.03 -3.07 -2.69
N TYR A 126 -15.49 -2.53 -1.61
CA TYR A 126 -16.08 -2.68 -0.27
C TYR A 126 -16.72 -1.40 0.27
N TYR A 127 -16.45 -0.24 -0.32
CA TYR A 127 -17.00 1.02 0.15
C TYR A 127 -17.73 1.82 -0.94
N TYR A 128 -17.08 2.19 -2.05
CA TYR A 128 -17.72 3.02 -3.07
C TYR A 128 -19.00 2.39 -3.60
N MET A 129 -18.92 1.17 -4.13
CA MET A 129 -20.07 0.51 -4.75
C MET A 129 -21.21 0.22 -3.77
N PRO A 130 -20.99 -0.34 -2.56
CA PRO A 130 -22.08 -0.62 -1.63
C PRO A 130 -22.57 0.59 -0.83
N VAL A 131 -21.79 1.63 -0.63
CA VAL A 131 -22.06 2.74 0.29
C VAL A 131 -22.11 4.08 -0.41
N GLU A 132 -20.96 4.61 -0.84
CA GLU A 132 -20.83 5.99 -1.33
C GLU A 132 -21.65 6.25 -2.60
N SER A 133 -21.69 5.30 -3.55
CA SER A 133 -22.49 5.43 -4.78
C SER A 133 -23.99 5.59 -4.51
N ARG A 134 -24.47 5.14 -3.33
CA ARG A 134 -25.87 5.21 -2.90
C ARG A 134 -26.14 6.38 -1.98
N ASP A 135 -25.13 6.83 -1.28
CA ASP A 135 -25.20 7.97 -0.35
C ASP A 135 -23.95 8.86 -0.52
N PRO A 136 -23.99 9.84 -1.43
CA PRO A 136 -22.86 10.74 -1.67
C PRO A 136 -22.47 11.60 -0.45
N SER A 137 -23.29 11.68 0.60
CA SER A 137 -22.91 12.36 1.84
C SER A 137 -21.79 11.63 2.59
N LYS A 138 -21.59 10.36 2.27
CA LYS A 138 -20.50 9.51 2.81
C LYS A 138 -19.24 9.51 1.93
N ALA A 139 -19.09 10.48 1.04
CA ALA A 139 -17.94 10.57 0.16
C ALA A 139 -16.62 10.67 0.96
N MET A 140 -15.61 9.92 0.49
CA MET A 140 -14.26 9.98 1.05
C MET A 140 -13.48 11.17 0.49
N VAL A 141 -12.51 11.63 1.26
CA VAL A 141 -11.57 12.68 0.85
C VAL A 141 -10.16 12.12 0.81
N ALA A 142 -9.45 12.36 -0.29
CA ALA A 142 -8.06 11.97 -0.42
C ALA A 142 -7.16 12.85 0.45
N ALA A 143 -6.27 12.22 1.22
CA ALA A 143 -5.23 12.90 1.98
C ALA A 143 -3.85 12.47 1.47
N ASP A 144 -2.92 13.40 1.46
CA ASP A 144 -1.52 13.14 1.14
C ASP A 144 -0.84 12.28 2.22
N PHE A 145 0.27 11.66 1.86
CA PHE A 145 1.14 11.08 2.86
C PHE A 145 1.66 12.17 3.79
N PRO A 146 1.62 11.96 5.10
CA PRO A 146 2.04 13.01 6.03
C PRO A 146 3.54 13.25 6.02
N VAL A 147 3.91 14.45 6.45
CA VAL A 147 5.28 14.87 6.77
C VAL A 147 5.38 15.25 8.24
N LEU A 148 6.60 15.40 8.80
CA LEU A 148 6.75 15.86 10.18
C LEU A 148 6.51 17.36 10.30
N LYS A 149 6.98 18.13 9.31
CA LYS A 149 6.80 19.59 9.23
C LYS A 149 6.25 19.96 7.86
N LYS A 150 5.46 21.00 7.78
CA LYS A 150 4.72 21.40 6.59
C LYS A 150 5.61 21.62 5.34
N ASP A 151 6.86 22.03 5.55
CA ASP A 151 7.80 22.29 4.47
C ASP A 151 8.80 21.14 4.24
N ASP A 152 8.63 20.01 4.95
CA ASP A 152 9.46 18.84 4.75
C ASP A 152 9.17 18.21 3.39
N LYS A 153 10.23 17.65 2.78
CA LYS A 153 10.08 16.86 1.57
C LYS A 153 9.29 15.58 1.86
N LEU A 154 8.27 15.36 1.08
CA LEU A 154 7.54 14.11 1.12
C LEU A 154 8.43 12.94 0.68
N ARG A 155 8.39 11.87 1.43
CA ARG A 155 9.13 10.63 1.17
C ARG A 155 8.16 9.50 0.97
N LEU A 156 8.27 8.82 -0.17
CA LEU A 156 7.41 7.69 -0.49
C LEU A 156 8.23 6.42 -0.67
N MET A 157 7.66 5.32 -0.23
CA MET A 157 8.13 4.00 -0.63
C MET A 157 7.61 3.71 -2.03
N VAL A 158 8.50 3.67 -3.02
CA VAL A 158 8.17 3.36 -4.41
C VAL A 158 8.76 2.01 -4.77
N THR A 159 7.92 1.11 -5.28
CA THR A 159 8.39 -0.15 -5.87
C THR A 159 8.68 0.03 -7.36
N ASN A 160 9.71 -0.64 -7.86
CA ASN A 160 9.99 -0.64 -9.29
C ASN A 160 8.92 -1.44 -10.04
N ARG A 161 8.12 -0.77 -10.86
CA ARG A 161 7.04 -1.38 -11.66
C ARG A 161 7.54 -2.37 -12.71
N SER A 162 8.73 -2.17 -13.24
CA SER A 162 9.26 -2.97 -14.37
C SER A 162 9.48 -4.46 -14.05
N LEU A 163 9.29 -4.89 -12.81
CA LEU A 163 9.53 -6.25 -12.35
C LEU A 163 8.33 -6.92 -11.69
N ASP A 164 7.16 -6.28 -11.68
CA ASP A 164 5.93 -6.88 -11.18
C ASP A 164 5.22 -7.69 -12.26
N PHE A 165 4.37 -8.64 -11.86
CA PHE A 165 3.52 -9.47 -12.72
C PHE A 165 4.26 -10.25 -13.82
N LYS A 166 5.40 -10.86 -13.49
CA LYS A 166 6.15 -11.70 -14.43
C LYS A 166 5.34 -12.94 -14.85
N LYS A 167 5.29 -13.17 -16.15
CA LYS A 167 4.72 -14.39 -16.73
C LYS A 167 5.86 -15.30 -17.17
N SER A 168 5.71 -16.59 -16.93
CA SER A 168 6.74 -17.60 -17.24
C SER A 168 6.13 -18.73 -18.04
N ILE A 169 6.91 -19.25 -19.00
CA ILE A 169 6.57 -20.45 -19.77
C ILE A 169 7.23 -21.64 -19.07
N THR A 170 6.44 -22.67 -18.72
CA THR A 170 6.98 -23.88 -18.09
C THR A 170 7.79 -24.70 -19.08
N VAL A 171 8.81 -25.40 -18.59
CA VAL A 171 9.66 -26.28 -19.42
C VAL A 171 8.90 -27.47 -20.00
N ASP A 172 7.78 -27.85 -19.38
CA ASP A 172 6.97 -29.01 -19.76
C ASP A 172 5.92 -28.69 -20.84
N THR A 173 5.83 -27.44 -21.29
CA THR A 173 4.83 -27.07 -22.31
C THR A 173 5.11 -27.79 -23.62
N LYS A 174 4.03 -28.28 -24.23
CA LYS A 174 4.08 -28.87 -25.60
C LYS A 174 4.03 -27.82 -26.71
N TYR A 175 3.73 -26.56 -26.36
CA TYR A 175 3.47 -25.48 -27.31
C TYR A 175 4.24 -24.20 -26.96
N PRO A 176 5.58 -24.24 -26.84
CA PRO A 176 6.36 -23.09 -26.39
C PRO A 176 6.19 -21.86 -27.29
N LEU A 177 6.13 -22.07 -28.62
CA LEU A 177 5.92 -20.98 -29.56
C LEU A 177 4.54 -20.31 -29.39
N ALA A 178 3.48 -21.09 -29.19
CA ALA A 178 2.15 -20.54 -28.93
C ALA A 178 2.11 -19.74 -27.61
N CYS A 179 2.81 -20.19 -26.58
CA CYS A 179 2.94 -19.45 -25.34
C CYS A 179 3.68 -18.12 -25.53
N VAL A 180 4.78 -18.11 -26.31
CA VAL A 180 5.51 -16.88 -26.64
C VAL A 180 4.61 -15.92 -27.41
N LEU A 181 3.91 -16.38 -28.46
CA LEU A 181 3.01 -15.55 -29.25
C LEU A 181 1.85 -14.99 -28.41
N LEU A 182 1.31 -15.77 -27.47
CA LEU A 182 0.30 -15.27 -26.52
C LEU A 182 0.87 -14.18 -25.61
N LEU A 183 2.06 -14.36 -25.06
CA LEU A 183 2.68 -13.35 -24.22
C LEU A 183 3.07 -12.09 -25.01
N ASP A 184 3.53 -12.25 -26.24
CA ASP A 184 3.86 -11.14 -27.15
C ASP A 184 2.61 -10.33 -27.54
N SER A 185 1.47 -11.01 -27.71
CA SER A 185 0.20 -10.35 -28.01
C SER A 185 -0.34 -9.43 -26.89
N LEU A 186 0.18 -9.58 -25.67
CA LEU A 186 -0.18 -8.68 -24.58
C LEU A 186 0.45 -7.27 -24.70
N TYR A 187 1.37 -7.08 -25.67
CA TYR A 187 1.95 -5.78 -26.04
C TYR A 187 1.29 -5.16 -27.27
N ASP A 188 0.30 -5.83 -27.84
CA ASP A 188 -0.53 -5.29 -28.93
C ASP A 188 -1.62 -4.39 -28.33
N GLU A 189 -1.69 -3.11 -28.75
CA GLU A 189 -2.57 -2.10 -28.15
C GLU A 189 -4.07 -2.48 -28.22
N ASP A 190 -4.51 -3.11 -29.30
CA ASP A 190 -5.91 -3.52 -29.47
C ASP A 190 -6.24 -4.71 -28.58
N LEU A 191 -5.35 -5.70 -28.51
CA LEU A 191 -5.52 -6.88 -27.65
C LEU A 191 -5.36 -6.52 -26.18
N GLU A 192 -4.44 -5.62 -25.84
CA GLU A 192 -4.30 -5.08 -24.51
C GLU A 192 -5.61 -4.43 -24.02
N SER A 193 -6.17 -3.54 -24.82
CA SER A 193 -7.43 -2.89 -24.52
C SER A 193 -8.54 -3.92 -24.29
N MET A 194 -8.64 -4.94 -25.12
CA MET A 194 -9.61 -6.03 -24.97
C MET A 194 -9.40 -6.83 -23.68
N PHE A 195 -8.16 -7.13 -23.30
CA PHE A 195 -7.87 -7.86 -22.06
C PHE A 195 -8.10 -7.01 -20.80
N SER A 196 -7.80 -5.71 -20.86
CA SER A 196 -7.91 -4.78 -19.73
C SER A 196 -9.33 -4.29 -19.49
N THR A 197 -10.09 -4.02 -20.56
CA THR A 197 -11.42 -3.40 -20.47
C THR A 197 -12.57 -4.35 -20.85
N GLY A 198 -12.28 -5.42 -21.59
CA GLY A 198 -13.29 -6.35 -22.10
C GLY A 198 -13.91 -5.87 -23.41
N THR A 199 -15.16 -6.29 -23.67
CA THR A 199 -15.90 -5.97 -24.90
C THR A 199 -16.75 -4.72 -24.69
N GLU A 200 -16.75 -3.81 -25.69
CA GLU A 200 -17.60 -2.62 -25.65
C GLU A 200 -19.09 -2.99 -25.51
N GLY A 201 -19.79 -2.20 -24.71
CA GLY A 201 -21.20 -2.43 -24.37
C GLY A 201 -21.42 -3.48 -23.28
N VAL A 202 -20.43 -4.34 -22.99
CA VAL A 202 -20.48 -5.36 -21.93
C VAL A 202 -19.46 -5.07 -20.84
N GLY A 203 -18.18 -5.11 -21.15
CA GLY A 203 -17.10 -4.86 -20.22
C GLY A 203 -16.87 -3.38 -19.95
N TYR A 204 -17.14 -2.55 -20.93
CA TYR A 204 -17.02 -1.09 -20.83
C TYR A 204 -18.03 -0.36 -21.72
N THR A 205 -18.21 0.92 -21.46
CA THR A 205 -18.98 1.86 -22.26
C THR A 205 -18.11 3.07 -22.59
N MET A 206 -18.08 3.49 -23.86
CA MET A 206 -17.34 4.69 -24.24
C MET A 206 -18.03 5.96 -23.73
N LYS A 207 -17.29 6.81 -23.01
CA LYS A 207 -17.73 8.11 -22.53
C LYS A 207 -16.61 9.13 -22.73
N ASP A 208 -16.89 10.22 -23.43
CA ASP A 208 -15.93 11.30 -23.68
C ASP A 208 -14.58 10.84 -24.29
N GLY A 209 -14.60 9.75 -25.08
CA GLY A 209 -13.42 9.15 -25.71
C GLY A 209 -12.67 8.16 -24.83
N TYR A 210 -13.20 7.79 -23.67
CA TYR A 210 -12.59 6.85 -22.72
C TYR A 210 -13.47 5.62 -22.48
N ALA A 211 -12.83 4.46 -22.32
CA ALA A 211 -13.49 3.21 -21.96
C ALA A 211 -13.79 3.19 -20.46
N MET A 212 -15.01 3.55 -20.08
CA MET A 212 -15.49 3.47 -18.69
C MET A 212 -15.91 2.05 -18.37
N LEU A 213 -15.24 1.39 -17.42
CA LEU A 213 -15.52 0.00 -17.05
C LEU A 213 -16.92 -0.16 -16.48
N ASN A 214 -17.66 -1.13 -17.02
CA ASN A 214 -18.94 -1.52 -16.46
C ASN A 214 -18.76 -2.38 -15.22
N THR A 215 -19.75 -2.37 -14.32
CA THR A 215 -19.71 -3.15 -13.08
C THR A 215 -20.45 -4.46 -13.27
N ILE A 216 -19.86 -5.57 -12.83
CA ILE A 216 -20.56 -6.85 -12.69
C ILE A 216 -21.50 -6.74 -11.51
N THR A 217 -22.80 -6.88 -11.76
CA THR A 217 -23.85 -6.91 -10.74
C THR A 217 -24.36 -8.34 -10.53
N ALA A 218 -25.24 -8.53 -9.55
CA ALA A 218 -25.92 -9.81 -9.33
C ALA A 218 -26.81 -10.23 -10.53
N GLU A 219 -27.28 -9.24 -11.29
CA GLU A 219 -28.15 -9.45 -12.47
C GLU A 219 -27.35 -9.74 -13.73
N THR A 220 -26.01 -9.52 -13.72
CA THR A 220 -25.15 -9.81 -14.86
C THR A 220 -25.16 -11.30 -15.19
N THR A 221 -25.64 -11.65 -16.37
CA THR A 221 -25.75 -13.03 -16.83
C THR A 221 -24.37 -13.68 -17.02
N PRO A 222 -24.27 -15.03 -16.98
CA PRO A 222 -23.02 -15.73 -17.28
C PRO A 222 -22.48 -15.45 -18.68
N GLU A 223 -23.34 -15.08 -19.64
CA GLU A 223 -23.00 -14.77 -21.01
C GLU A 223 -22.38 -13.38 -21.12
N GLU A 224 -22.96 -12.39 -20.46
CA GLU A 224 -22.42 -11.04 -20.37
C GLU A 224 -21.08 -11.04 -19.61
N ARG A 225 -20.92 -11.86 -18.57
CA ARG A 225 -19.64 -11.98 -17.85
C ARG A 225 -18.47 -12.39 -18.73
N ARG A 226 -18.70 -13.06 -19.86
CA ARG A 226 -17.64 -13.41 -20.82
C ARG A 226 -17.10 -12.19 -21.59
N GLY A 227 -17.86 -11.12 -21.68
CA GLY A 227 -17.45 -9.87 -22.27
C GLY A 227 -16.70 -8.92 -21.33
N PHE A 228 -16.63 -9.27 -20.03
CA PHE A 228 -15.85 -8.51 -19.09
C PHE A 228 -14.36 -8.85 -19.17
N ARG A 229 -13.53 -7.93 -18.70
CA ARG A 229 -12.07 -8.09 -18.70
C ARG A 229 -11.61 -9.41 -18.07
N ILE A 230 -10.53 -9.95 -18.59
CA ILE A 230 -9.86 -11.13 -18.02
C ILE A 230 -8.82 -10.66 -17.01
N TYR A 231 -9.18 -10.61 -15.75
CA TYR A 231 -8.38 -10.09 -14.64
C TYR A 231 -6.94 -10.59 -14.54
N HIS A 232 -6.68 -11.81 -15.06
CA HIS A 232 -5.37 -12.46 -14.94
C HIS A 232 -4.43 -12.22 -16.13
N LEU A 233 -4.90 -11.51 -17.15
CA LEU A 233 -4.11 -11.14 -18.31
C LEU A 233 -3.93 -9.62 -18.38
N GLU A 234 -3.85 -8.96 -17.22
CA GLU A 234 -3.58 -7.53 -17.15
C GLU A 234 -2.31 -7.19 -17.93
N SER A 235 -2.43 -6.20 -18.79
CA SER A 235 -1.34 -5.63 -19.55
C SER A 235 -0.35 -4.90 -18.65
N GLU A 236 0.89 -4.92 -19.03
CA GLU A 236 1.98 -4.21 -18.31
C GLU A 236 2.17 -2.77 -18.82
N SER A 237 1.37 -2.33 -19.80
CA SER A 237 1.55 -1.03 -20.48
C SER A 237 0.73 0.12 -19.89
N ASP A 238 0.18 0.00 -18.68
CA ASP A 238 -0.56 1.06 -17.95
C ASP A 238 0.29 2.35 -17.77
N SER A 239 0.90 2.85 -18.83
CA SER A 239 1.71 4.07 -18.84
C SER A 239 0.89 5.33 -19.06
N ASP A 240 -0.33 5.21 -19.59
CA ASP A 240 -1.23 6.35 -19.77
C ASP A 240 -2.01 6.67 -18.49
N LEU A 241 -1.52 7.67 -17.77
CA LEU A 241 -2.15 8.15 -16.55
C LEU A 241 -3.59 8.63 -16.78
N ASP A 242 -3.87 9.23 -17.93
CA ASP A 242 -5.20 9.75 -18.27
C ASP A 242 -6.19 8.61 -18.44
N TYR A 243 -5.76 7.51 -19.08
CA TYR A 243 -6.53 6.28 -19.15
C TYR A 243 -6.77 5.65 -17.78
N ILE A 244 -5.71 5.53 -16.97
CA ILE A 244 -5.81 4.97 -15.60
C ILE A 244 -6.85 5.74 -14.77
N MET A 245 -6.80 7.08 -14.79
CA MET A 245 -7.72 7.90 -14.01
C MET A 245 -9.15 7.90 -14.52
N LYS A 246 -9.36 7.81 -15.83
CA LYS A 246 -10.68 7.95 -16.45
C LYS A 246 -11.40 6.61 -16.67
N ALA A 247 -10.66 5.55 -16.85
CA ALA A 247 -11.22 4.24 -17.19
C ALA A 247 -11.09 3.20 -16.05
N LYS A 248 -9.98 3.19 -15.33
CA LYS A 248 -9.66 2.14 -14.35
C LYS A 248 -9.94 2.58 -12.91
N TYR A 249 -9.55 3.79 -12.55
CA TYR A 249 -9.69 4.36 -11.20
C TYR A 249 -10.50 5.66 -11.25
N CYS A 250 -11.75 5.56 -11.70
CA CYS A 250 -12.63 6.71 -11.94
C CYS A 250 -13.71 6.90 -10.87
N PHE A 251 -13.74 6.07 -9.85
CA PHE A 251 -14.81 6.07 -8.84
C PHE A 251 -14.44 6.90 -7.61
N GLY A 252 -15.37 7.75 -7.18
CA GLY A 252 -15.27 8.52 -5.95
C GLY A 252 -13.90 9.22 -5.79
N VAL A 253 -13.21 8.92 -4.70
CA VAL A 253 -11.90 9.51 -4.34
C VAL A 253 -10.70 8.98 -5.13
N GLN A 254 -10.87 7.90 -5.91
CA GLN A 254 -9.73 7.26 -6.61
C GLN A 254 -8.94 8.21 -7.52
N PRO A 255 -9.56 9.04 -8.38
CA PRO A 255 -8.81 9.97 -9.23
C PRO A 255 -7.97 10.97 -8.43
N ASP A 256 -8.47 11.42 -7.28
CA ASP A 256 -7.77 12.38 -6.44
C ASP A 256 -6.56 11.74 -5.75
N CYS A 257 -6.69 10.50 -5.27
CA CYS A 257 -5.56 9.74 -4.72
C CYS A 257 -4.46 9.53 -5.77
N ILE A 258 -4.81 9.23 -7.02
CA ILE A 258 -3.82 9.07 -8.09
C ILE A 258 -3.14 10.39 -8.42
N ARG A 259 -3.92 11.50 -8.53
CA ARG A 259 -3.35 12.84 -8.77
C ARG A 259 -2.38 13.25 -7.67
N LEU A 260 -2.72 12.97 -6.41
CA LEU A 260 -1.80 13.21 -5.29
C LEU A 260 -0.52 12.40 -5.45
N GLY A 261 -0.60 11.10 -5.70
CA GLY A 261 0.56 10.24 -5.90
C GLY A 261 1.47 10.69 -7.05
N VAL A 262 0.87 11.17 -8.16
CA VAL A 262 1.63 11.68 -9.32
C VAL A 262 2.24 13.05 -9.05
N LYS A 263 1.51 13.95 -8.41
CA LYS A 263 1.99 15.31 -8.07
C LYS A 263 3.22 15.26 -7.17
N GLN A 264 3.28 14.28 -6.29
CA GLN A 264 4.39 14.11 -5.36
C GLN A 264 5.68 13.65 -6.04
N GLY A 265 5.56 13.12 -7.26
CA GLY A 265 6.69 12.61 -8.04
C GLY A 265 7.34 11.38 -7.43
N TYR A 266 8.24 10.77 -8.19
CA TYR A 266 8.99 9.58 -7.76
C TYR A 266 10.27 9.91 -6.97
N GLU A 267 10.35 11.11 -6.40
CA GLU A 267 11.46 11.54 -5.55
C GLU A 267 11.24 11.01 -4.12
N GLY A 268 11.21 9.72 -3.95
CA GLY A 268 10.93 9.13 -2.66
C GLY A 268 12.02 8.18 -2.18
N ILE A 269 11.81 7.65 -1.00
CA ILE A 269 12.53 6.48 -0.51
C ILE A 269 12.11 5.33 -1.40
N LEU A 270 13.06 4.71 -2.08
CA LEU A 270 12.80 3.54 -2.88
C LEU A 270 12.61 2.32 -1.96
N GLY A 271 11.57 1.55 -2.23
CA GLY A 271 11.36 0.27 -1.55
C GLY A 271 12.41 -0.78 -1.94
N GLU A 272 12.27 -1.97 -1.35
CA GLU A 272 13.11 -3.09 -1.74
C GLU A 272 12.85 -3.42 -3.23
N TRP A 273 13.87 -3.26 -4.05
CA TRP A 273 13.84 -3.72 -5.43
C TRP A 273 13.87 -5.24 -5.43
N LYS A 274 13.21 -5.87 -6.40
CA LYS A 274 13.37 -7.30 -6.65
C LYS A 274 14.79 -7.54 -7.16
N LEU A 275 15.73 -7.68 -6.23
CA LEU A 275 17.13 -7.89 -6.50
C LEU A 275 17.39 -9.33 -6.93
N ASN A 276 18.37 -9.53 -7.79
CA ASN A 276 18.83 -10.86 -8.15
C ASN A 276 19.88 -11.34 -7.14
N TYR A 277 19.51 -12.37 -6.40
CA TYR A 277 20.38 -13.04 -5.42
C TYR A 277 21.06 -14.26 -6.03
N THR A 278 22.25 -14.58 -5.55
CA THR A 278 22.87 -15.88 -5.80
C THR A 278 22.13 -16.98 -5.03
N SER A 279 22.42 -18.26 -5.33
CA SER A 279 21.83 -19.39 -4.59
C SER A 279 22.12 -19.29 -3.10
N ASP A 280 23.40 -19.09 -2.73
CA ASP A 280 23.84 -19.01 -1.33
C ASP A 280 23.22 -17.83 -0.59
N GLU A 281 23.07 -16.68 -1.27
CA GLU A 281 22.36 -15.50 -0.74
C GLU A 281 20.88 -15.79 -0.49
N SER A 282 20.23 -16.46 -1.45
CA SER A 282 18.82 -16.86 -1.33
C SER A 282 18.60 -17.84 -0.19
N ASP A 283 19.49 -18.83 -0.03
CA ASP A 283 19.44 -19.80 1.06
C ASP A 283 19.60 -19.13 2.43
N THR A 284 20.48 -18.13 2.53
CA THR A 284 20.70 -17.37 3.76
C THR A 284 19.50 -16.50 4.10
N ILE A 285 18.93 -15.82 3.11
CA ILE A 285 17.70 -15.02 3.27
C ILE A 285 16.56 -15.93 3.73
N ALA A 286 16.33 -17.06 3.06
CA ALA A 286 15.26 -18.01 3.41
C ALA A 286 15.40 -18.55 4.85
N ARG A 287 16.63 -18.68 5.34
CA ARG A 287 16.91 -19.18 6.68
C ARG A 287 16.61 -18.19 7.80
N TYR A 288 16.86 -16.91 7.59
CA TYR A 288 16.84 -15.92 8.69
C TYR A 288 15.78 -14.83 8.58
N ASP A 289 15.30 -14.50 7.37
CA ASP A 289 14.45 -13.32 7.16
C ASP A 289 13.06 -13.49 7.80
N THR A 290 12.51 -14.70 7.79
CA THR A 290 11.21 -14.98 8.42
C THR A 290 11.25 -14.80 9.92
N ASP A 291 12.27 -15.32 10.62
CA ASP A 291 12.41 -15.18 12.07
C ASP A 291 12.64 -13.72 12.47
N LEU A 292 13.43 -12.99 11.68
CA LEU A 292 13.67 -11.56 11.87
C LEU A 292 12.36 -10.79 11.77
N LYS A 293 11.59 -10.99 10.71
CA LYS A 293 10.33 -10.29 10.45
C LYS A 293 9.27 -10.64 11.51
N THR A 294 9.15 -11.89 11.88
CA THR A 294 8.24 -12.34 12.95
C THR A 294 8.59 -11.66 14.28
N SER A 295 9.86 -11.68 14.68
CA SER A 295 10.30 -11.04 15.93
C SER A 295 10.08 -9.52 15.91
N ARG A 296 10.28 -8.87 14.76
CA ARG A 296 9.95 -7.46 14.56
C ARG A 296 8.46 -7.20 14.79
N ASP A 297 7.58 -7.98 14.16
CA ASP A 297 6.13 -7.77 14.20
C ASP A 297 5.57 -7.97 15.61
N GLU A 298 5.98 -9.04 16.28
CA GLU A 298 5.59 -9.29 17.67
C GLU A 298 6.00 -8.15 18.60
N ARG A 299 7.21 -7.65 18.46
CA ARG A 299 7.72 -6.61 19.35
C ARG A 299 7.08 -5.25 19.07
N MET A 300 6.89 -4.94 17.80
CA MET A 300 6.21 -3.72 17.39
C MET A 300 4.76 -3.71 17.90
N LEU A 301 4.04 -4.82 17.79
CA LEU A 301 2.69 -4.93 18.32
C LEU A 301 2.67 -4.67 19.84
N LYS A 302 3.60 -5.27 20.58
CA LYS A 302 3.71 -5.05 22.04
C LYS A 302 3.98 -3.59 22.41
N PHE A 303 4.82 -2.90 21.62
CA PHE A 303 5.09 -1.48 21.84
C PHE A 303 3.88 -0.60 21.51
N ILE A 304 3.20 -0.84 20.40
CA ILE A 304 2.02 -0.06 20.00
C ILE A 304 0.88 -0.25 21.00
N THR A 305 0.59 -1.49 21.39
CA THR A 305 -0.52 -1.81 22.29
C THR A 305 -0.21 -1.53 23.77
N GLY A 306 1.03 -1.17 24.10
CA GLY A 306 1.46 -0.93 25.48
C GLY A 306 1.65 -2.20 26.33
N GLN A 307 1.57 -3.40 25.73
CA GLN A 307 1.91 -4.66 26.43
C GLN A 307 3.37 -4.67 26.87
N GLU A 308 4.21 -3.95 26.16
CA GLU A 308 5.54 -3.61 26.58
C GLU A 308 5.75 -2.10 26.45
N LYS A 309 6.22 -1.48 27.55
CA LYS A 309 6.47 -0.04 27.53
C LYS A 309 7.63 0.29 26.62
N LEU A 310 7.38 1.16 25.63
CA LEU A 310 8.41 1.68 24.74
C LEU A 310 9.28 2.69 25.51
N THR A 311 10.55 2.33 25.71
CA THR A 311 11.59 3.15 26.33
C THR A 311 12.87 3.00 25.52
N LYS A 312 13.84 3.89 25.72
CA LYS A 312 15.15 3.71 25.04
C LYS A 312 15.76 2.35 25.35
N SER A 313 15.70 1.89 26.62
CA SER A 313 16.24 0.58 27.04
C SER A 313 15.51 -0.60 26.39
N SER A 314 14.17 -0.59 26.32
CA SER A 314 13.43 -1.67 25.66
C SER A 314 13.62 -1.66 24.14
N PHE A 315 13.79 -0.49 23.54
CA PHE A 315 14.12 -0.36 22.14
C PHE A 315 15.55 -0.83 21.83
N ASP A 316 16.54 -0.54 22.68
CA ASP A 316 17.89 -1.07 22.54
C ASP A 316 17.93 -2.60 22.68
N ALA A 317 17.13 -3.17 23.59
CA ALA A 317 16.97 -4.62 23.69
C ALA A 317 16.32 -5.23 22.43
N TYR A 318 15.34 -4.55 21.84
CA TYR A 318 14.78 -4.93 20.55
C TYR A 318 15.85 -4.89 19.45
N ARG A 319 16.62 -3.81 19.31
CA ARG A 319 17.69 -3.69 18.30
C ARG A 319 18.76 -4.77 18.47
N LYS A 320 19.14 -5.10 19.72
CA LYS A 320 20.04 -6.21 19.99
C LYS A 320 19.47 -7.52 19.48
N LYS A 321 18.19 -7.80 19.72
CA LYS A 321 17.52 -9.01 19.22
C LYS A 321 17.55 -9.08 17.69
N MET A 322 17.34 -7.95 16.98
CA MET A 322 17.44 -7.90 15.54
C MET A 322 18.85 -8.30 15.04
N LYS A 323 19.90 -7.82 15.69
CA LYS A 323 21.29 -8.21 15.38
C LYS A 323 21.53 -9.71 15.64
N ASP A 324 21.04 -10.24 16.76
CA ASP A 324 21.16 -11.67 17.09
C ASP A 324 20.46 -12.54 16.02
N LEU A 325 19.40 -12.04 15.39
CA LEU A 325 18.67 -12.66 14.27
C LEU A 325 19.30 -12.36 12.90
N LYS A 326 20.56 -11.97 12.85
CA LYS A 326 21.34 -11.82 11.60
C LYS A 326 20.92 -10.65 10.70
N MET A 327 20.26 -9.64 11.24
CA MET A 327 19.80 -8.46 10.47
C MET A 327 20.96 -7.81 9.69
N GLU A 328 22.15 -7.66 10.28
CA GLU A 328 23.31 -7.04 9.63
C GLU A 328 23.81 -7.89 8.44
N GLU A 329 23.77 -9.21 8.56
CA GLU A 329 24.12 -10.15 7.48
C GLU A 329 23.10 -10.05 6.34
N LEU A 330 21.81 -9.99 6.66
CA LEU A 330 20.74 -9.83 5.68
C LEU A 330 20.80 -8.47 4.95
N ILE A 331 21.18 -7.39 5.62
CA ILE A 331 21.45 -6.09 4.99
C ILE A 331 22.66 -6.20 4.04
N ALA A 332 23.75 -6.83 4.47
CA ALA A 332 24.95 -6.98 3.65
C ALA A 332 24.70 -7.76 2.35
N ILE A 333 23.90 -8.83 2.42
CA ILE A 333 23.46 -9.59 1.24
C ILE A 333 22.68 -8.72 0.26
N ARG A 334 21.70 -7.97 0.77
CA ARG A 334 20.88 -7.07 -0.07
C ARG A 334 21.70 -5.93 -0.66
N GLN A 335 22.64 -5.38 0.10
CA GLN A 335 23.57 -4.38 -0.38
C GLN A 335 24.44 -4.92 -1.52
N ALA A 336 25.01 -6.12 -1.36
CA ALA A 336 25.82 -6.74 -2.41
C ALA A 336 25.02 -6.99 -3.69
N ALA A 337 23.77 -7.44 -3.56
CA ALA A 337 22.87 -7.61 -4.70
C ALA A 337 22.54 -6.27 -5.38
N TYR A 338 22.29 -5.23 -4.60
CA TYR A 338 22.04 -3.88 -5.12
C TYR A 338 23.26 -3.26 -5.80
N ASP A 339 24.44 -3.45 -5.22
CA ASP A 339 25.71 -3.01 -5.84
C ASP A 339 25.97 -3.69 -7.18
N ARG A 340 25.57 -4.95 -7.33
CA ARG A 340 25.62 -5.65 -8.62
C ARG A 340 24.62 -5.09 -9.63
N TYR A 341 23.44 -4.69 -9.15
CA TYR A 341 22.43 -4.05 -9.99
C TYR A 341 22.92 -2.69 -10.51
N LEU A 342 23.53 -1.85 -9.66
CA LEU A 342 24.03 -0.54 -10.04
C LEU A 342 25.21 -0.56 -11.04
N LYS A 343 25.88 -1.72 -11.19
CA LYS A 343 27.01 -1.90 -12.13
C LYS A 343 26.56 -2.38 -13.52
N ARG A 344 25.30 -2.65 -13.74
CA ARG A 344 24.73 -3.06 -15.04
C ARG A 344 24.40 -1.88 -15.93
#